data_77b278931a4e48a7a8e53774b21f7006
#
_entry.id   77b278931a4e48a7a8e53774b21f7006
#
_cell.length_a   1.000
_cell.length_b   1.000
_cell.length_c   1.000
_cell.angle_alpha   90.00
_cell.angle_beta   90.00
_cell.angle_gamma   90.00
#
_symmetry.space_group_name_H-M   'P 1'
#
loop_
_entity.id
_entity.type
_entity.pdbx_description
1 polymer ?
#
loop_
_entity_poly.entity_id
_entity_poly.type
_entity_poly.pdbx_seq_one_letter_code
_entity_poly.pdbx_strand_id
1 'polypeptide(L)'
;QPNAMGGREVGGLANMLACHLDLENQTHRDTVQKFWQSPTMPTQQGLKAVDMFDAIETGQIKALWVMCTNPAVSMPNASKVRAAIANCDFVVVPEMFASTDTAKLADVVLPATGWGEKDGTVTNSDRTISRQRASMPPPGKARHDWDIMCDVARLMGFSTGFNYSGPAAIFREHAELSGQAAALGKDFDISGLANLSDLDYQSLKPIRWPVARHVAS
;
A
#
# COMPACT_ATOMS: atom_id res chain seq x y z
N GLN A 1 6.88 -13.62 3.82
CA GLN A 1 5.67 -12.83 3.54
C GLN A 1 5.23 -13.04 2.09
N PRO A 2 3.99 -13.42 1.84
CA PRO A 2 3.53 -13.79 0.49
C PRO A 2 3.45 -12.60 -0.48
N ASN A 3 3.45 -11.36 0.01
CA ASN A 3 3.33 -10.14 -0.79
C ASN A 3 4.46 -9.14 -0.55
N ALA A 4 5.64 -9.56 -0.11
CA ALA A 4 6.75 -8.64 0.15
C ALA A 4 7.22 -7.91 -1.12
N MET A 5 7.22 -8.60 -2.26
CA MET A 5 7.52 -7.98 -3.55
C MET A 5 6.43 -6.98 -3.95
N GLY A 6 5.15 -7.34 -3.83
CA GLY A 6 4.03 -6.44 -4.12
C GLY A 6 4.06 -5.17 -3.27
N GLY A 7 4.42 -5.26 -1.99
CA GLY A 7 4.64 -4.08 -1.15
C GLY A 7 5.72 -3.14 -1.67
N ARG A 8 6.77 -3.67 -2.32
CA ARG A 8 7.80 -2.85 -2.99
C ARG A 8 7.30 -2.27 -4.31
N GLU A 9 6.58 -3.05 -5.09
CA GLU A 9 6.00 -2.63 -6.37
C GLU A 9 5.07 -1.41 -6.22
N VAL A 10 4.32 -1.34 -5.14
CA VAL A 10 3.43 -0.19 -4.87
C VAL A 10 4.11 0.96 -4.11
N GLY A 11 5.42 0.88 -3.87
CA GLY A 11 6.17 1.95 -3.18
C GLY A 11 5.98 1.96 -1.66
N GLY A 12 5.65 0.83 -1.04
CA GLY A 12 5.42 0.72 0.39
C GLY A 12 6.68 0.78 1.26
N LEU A 13 7.69 1.58 0.87
CA LEU A 13 8.93 1.81 1.60
C LEU A 13 9.20 3.31 1.73
N ALA A 14 9.89 3.71 2.78
CA ALA A 14 10.19 5.10 3.08
C ALA A 14 11.07 5.81 2.02
N ASN A 15 11.73 5.07 1.15
CA ASN A 15 12.74 5.57 0.22
C ASN A 15 12.40 5.39 -1.27
N MET A 16 11.19 4.96 -1.60
CA MET A 16 10.82 4.73 -2.99
C MET A 16 9.38 5.15 -3.29
N LEU A 17 9.11 5.34 -4.57
CA LEU A 17 7.78 5.50 -5.15
C LEU A 17 7.26 4.18 -5.72
N ALA A 18 6.01 4.15 -6.14
CA ALA A 18 5.44 3.01 -6.84
C ALA A 18 6.25 2.64 -8.10
N CYS A 19 6.12 1.39 -8.53
CA CYS A 19 6.81 0.82 -9.70
C CYS A 19 8.34 0.94 -9.64
N HIS A 20 8.90 0.82 -8.43
CA HIS A 20 10.35 0.91 -8.16
C HIS A 20 10.99 2.25 -8.57
N LEU A 21 10.19 3.30 -8.73
CA LEU A 21 10.70 4.63 -9.03
C LEU A 21 11.41 5.22 -7.79
N ASP A 22 12.46 6.00 -8.03
CA ASP A 22 13.29 6.56 -6.98
C ASP A 22 12.71 7.89 -6.49
N LEU A 23 12.47 7.98 -5.20
CA LEU A 23 11.91 9.19 -4.57
C LEU A 23 12.82 10.41 -4.71
N GLU A 24 14.14 10.22 -4.73
CA GLU A 24 15.11 11.33 -4.85
C GLU A 24 15.33 11.79 -6.29
N ASN A 25 14.84 11.05 -7.29
CA ASN A 25 14.93 11.42 -8.70
C ASN A 25 13.77 12.34 -9.10
N GLN A 26 14.09 13.56 -9.55
CA GLN A 26 13.07 14.55 -9.92
C GLN A 26 12.14 14.06 -11.05
N THR A 27 12.70 13.46 -12.10
CA THR A 27 11.90 12.95 -13.25
C THR A 27 10.93 11.86 -12.78
N HIS A 28 11.35 10.98 -11.86
CA HIS A 28 10.50 9.95 -11.30
C HIS A 28 9.35 10.56 -10.47
N ARG A 29 9.64 11.55 -9.62
CA ARG A 29 8.60 12.27 -8.86
C ARG A 29 7.61 12.96 -9.78
N ASP A 30 8.09 13.68 -10.78
CA ASP A 30 7.23 14.40 -11.72
C ASP A 30 6.32 13.45 -12.49
N THR A 31 6.82 12.28 -12.87
CA THR A 31 6.04 11.24 -13.55
C THR A 31 4.92 10.75 -12.65
N VAL A 32 5.21 10.37 -11.41
CA VAL A 32 4.19 9.87 -10.47
C VAL A 32 3.21 10.97 -10.08
N GLN A 33 3.70 12.19 -9.80
CA GLN A 33 2.87 13.34 -9.44
C GLN A 33 1.88 13.69 -10.55
N LYS A 34 2.35 13.72 -11.78
CA LYS A 34 1.50 13.98 -12.96
C LYS A 34 0.48 12.87 -13.17
N PHE A 35 0.90 11.61 -13.01
CA PHE A 35 0.02 10.46 -13.19
C PHE A 35 -1.13 10.45 -12.17
N TRP A 36 -0.83 10.66 -10.91
CA TRP A 36 -1.83 10.70 -9.84
C TRP A 36 -2.50 12.06 -9.68
N GLN A 37 -2.06 13.09 -10.43
CA GLN A 37 -2.52 14.48 -10.25
C GLN A 37 -2.39 14.94 -8.78
N SER A 38 -1.35 14.48 -8.10
CA SER A 38 -1.13 14.80 -6.70
C SER A 38 -0.73 16.27 -6.55
N PRO A 39 -1.33 17.03 -5.62
CA PRO A 39 -0.97 18.44 -5.42
C PRO A 39 0.47 18.62 -4.93
N THR A 40 1.00 17.63 -4.24
CA THR A 40 2.36 17.64 -3.71
C THR A 40 2.99 16.25 -3.81
N MET A 41 4.33 16.22 -3.84
CA MET A 41 5.12 14.99 -3.78
C MET A 41 6.28 15.20 -2.81
N PRO A 42 6.58 14.26 -1.90
CA PRO A 42 7.75 14.35 -1.05
C PRO A 42 9.03 14.35 -1.89
N THR A 43 10.02 15.13 -1.46
CA THR A 43 11.31 15.27 -2.15
C THR A 43 12.45 14.52 -1.47
N GLN A 44 12.21 14.04 -0.26
CA GLN A 44 13.18 13.33 0.57
C GLN A 44 12.57 12.05 1.13
N GLN A 45 13.43 11.10 1.45
CA GLN A 45 13.01 9.85 2.08
C GLN A 45 12.35 10.11 3.44
N GLY A 46 11.35 9.30 3.76
CA GLY A 46 10.79 9.23 5.11
C GLY A 46 11.74 8.52 6.08
N LEU A 47 11.45 8.64 7.36
CA LEU A 47 12.18 7.91 8.40
C LEU A 47 11.98 6.39 8.25
N LYS A 48 13.03 5.63 8.48
CA LYS A 48 12.94 4.18 8.59
C LYS A 48 12.26 3.78 9.90
N ALA A 49 11.76 2.56 9.99
CA ALA A 49 10.89 2.14 11.08
C ALA A 49 11.47 2.40 12.48
N VAL A 50 12.75 2.13 12.73
CA VAL A 50 13.37 2.39 14.04
C VAL A 50 13.41 3.88 14.34
N ASP A 51 13.94 4.66 13.42
CA ASP A 51 14.07 6.12 13.54
C ASP A 51 12.68 6.80 13.65
N MET A 52 11.67 6.23 12.98
CA MET A 52 10.30 6.72 13.07
C MET A 52 9.74 6.60 14.50
N PHE A 53 9.96 5.47 15.20
CA PHE A 53 9.52 5.34 16.58
C PHE A 53 10.31 6.24 17.54
N ASP A 54 11.60 6.48 17.26
CA ASP A 54 12.39 7.48 18.00
C ASP A 54 11.83 8.90 17.81
N ALA A 55 11.39 9.22 16.59
CA ALA A 55 10.77 10.51 16.28
C ALA A 55 9.36 10.67 16.92
N ILE A 56 8.62 9.59 17.10
CA ILE A 56 7.38 9.60 17.88
C ILE A 56 7.69 9.90 19.36
N GLU A 57 8.67 9.20 19.94
CA GLU A 57 9.07 9.39 21.34
C GLU A 57 9.47 10.85 21.65
N THR A 58 10.11 11.52 20.69
CA THR A 58 10.53 12.93 20.83
C THR A 58 9.43 13.93 20.46
N GLY A 59 8.22 13.48 20.08
CA GLY A 59 7.10 14.34 19.70
C GLY A 59 7.23 14.99 18.31
N GLN A 60 8.20 14.57 17.52
CA GLN A 60 8.36 15.03 16.13
C GLN A 60 7.23 14.49 15.24
N ILE A 61 6.81 13.24 15.47
CA ILE A 61 5.65 12.60 14.83
C ILE A 61 4.50 12.59 15.83
N LYS A 62 3.37 13.15 15.45
CA LYS A 62 2.20 13.32 16.29
C LYS A 62 1.02 12.43 15.92
N ALA A 63 1.04 11.84 14.72
CA ALA A 63 0.00 10.92 14.28
C ALA A 63 0.63 9.69 13.66
N LEU A 64 0.11 8.52 14.01
CA LEU A 64 0.58 7.23 13.52
C LEU A 64 -0.60 6.43 12.96
N TRP A 65 -0.44 5.94 11.74
CA TRP A 65 -1.37 4.99 11.14
C TRP A 65 -0.65 3.65 10.91
N VAL A 66 -1.03 2.61 11.63
CA VAL A 66 -0.40 1.30 11.55
C VAL A 66 -1.30 0.35 10.76
N MET A 67 -0.77 -0.21 9.67
CA MET A 67 -1.52 -1.14 8.81
C MET A 67 -0.74 -2.43 8.59
N CYS A 68 -1.43 -3.56 8.64
CA CYS A 68 -0.92 -4.88 8.28
C CYS A 68 0.33 -5.34 9.08
N THR A 69 0.59 -4.76 10.24
CA THR A 69 1.71 -5.12 11.11
C THR A 69 1.39 -4.88 12.58
N ASN A 70 2.17 -5.48 13.48
CA ASN A 70 2.01 -5.33 14.93
C ASN A 70 3.34 -4.86 15.54
N PRO A 71 3.72 -3.59 15.39
CA PRO A 71 5.02 -3.07 15.81
C PRO A 71 5.28 -3.20 17.31
N ALA A 72 4.26 -3.16 18.15
CA ALA A 72 4.39 -3.38 19.59
C ALA A 72 4.98 -4.75 19.95
N VAL A 73 4.99 -5.71 18.99
CA VAL A 73 5.55 -7.05 19.14
C VAL A 73 6.77 -7.28 18.23
N SER A 74 6.68 -6.83 16.96
CA SER A 74 7.64 -7.21 15.91
C SER A 74 8.86 -6.30 15.81
N MET A 75 8.82 -5.12 16.43
CA MET A 75 9.96 -4.18 16.40
C MET A 75 11.01 -4.52 17.46
N PRO A 76 12.29 -4.21 17.20
CA PRO A 76 13.32 -4.26 18.24
C PRO A 76 12.99 -3.26 19.35
N ASN A 77 13.45 -3.55 20.57
CA ASN A 77 13.15 -2.73 21.75
C ASN A 77 11.64 -2.51 21.97
N ALA A 78 10.87 -3.60 21.93
CA ALA A 78 9.41 -3.57 21.95
C ALA A 78 8.82 -2.72 23.10
N SER A 79 9.46 -2.67 24.27
CA SER A 79 9.03 -1.81 25.40
C SER A 79 9.10 -0.32 25.05
N LYS A 80 10.16 0.12 24.35
CA LYS A 80 10.33 1.49 23.88
C LYS A 80 9.28 1.82 22.82
N VAL A 81 9.07 0.90 21.87
CA VAL A 81 8.06 1.07 20.81
C VAL A 81 6.66 1.17 21.39
N ARG A 82 6.30 0.33 22.37
CA ARG A 82 5.01 0.42 23.06
C ARG A 82 4.84 1.76 23.77
N ALA A 83 5.86 2.24 24.45
CA ALA A 83 5.83 3.55 25.11
C ALA A 83 5.67 4.69 24.09
N ALA A 84 6.37 4.64 22.97
CA ALA A 84 6.24 5.62 21.89
C ALA A 84 4.82 5.64 21.31
N ILE A 85 4.23 4.47 21.01
CA ILE A 85 2.86 4.38 20.52
C ILE A 85 1.87 4.92 21.54
N ALA A 86 2.00 4.55 22.82
CA ALA A 86 1.10 4.98 23.88
C ALA A 86 1.16 6.50 24.18
N ASN A 87 2.28 7.15 23.86
CA ASN A 87 2.49 8.59 24.03
C ASN A 87 2.29 9.39 22.74
N CYS A 88 1.99 8.76 21.61
CA CYS A 88 1.68 9.44 20.36
C CYS A 88 0.33 10.16 20.48
N ASP A 89 0.24 11.39 19.99
CA ASP A 89 -0.96 12.23 20.14
C ASP A 89 -2.21 11.61 19.47
N PHE A 90 -2.03 10.83 18.40
CA PHE A 90 -3.13 10.18 17.68
C PHE A 90 -2.68 8.89 16.95
N VAL A 91 -3.28 7.77 17.27
CA VAL A 91 -2.95 6.45 16.71
C VAL A 91 -4.17 5.77 16.11
N VAL A 92 -4.09 5.43 14.82
CA VAL A 92 -5.14 4.70 14.08
C VAL A 92 -4.61 3.34 13.64
N VAL A 93 -5.36 2.28 13.92
CA VAL A 93 -4.97 0.91 13.58
C VAL A 93 -6.12 0.17 12.90
N PRO A 94 -6.12 0.01 11.58
CA PRO A 94 -6.93 -1.00 10.91
C PRO A 94 -6.45 -2.40 11.30
N GLU A 95 -7.31 -3.20 11.93
CA GLU A 95 -6.90 -4.50 12.48
C GLU A 95 -8.05 -5.52 12.46
N MET A 96 -7.71 -6.78 12.25
CA MET A 96 -8.65 -7.89 12.30
C MET A 96 -9.05 -8.25 13.73
N PHE A 97 -8.15 -8.06 14.69
CA PHE A 97 -8.32 -8.43 16.08
C PHE A 97 -8.11 -7.21 17.00
N ALA A 98 -9.17 -6.76 17.65
CA ALA A 98 -9.10 -5.64 18.59
C ALA A 98 -8.17 -5.87 19.79
N SER A 99 -7.71 -7.10 20.00
CA SER A 99 -6.89 -7.50 21.16
C SER A 99 -5.39 -7.60 20.87
N THR A 100 -4.90 -7.24 19.68
CA THR A 100 -3.47 -7.19 19.42
C THR A 100 -2.77 -6.13 20.29
N ASP A 101 -1.47 -6.32 20.55
CA ASP A 101 -0.73 -5.39 21.42
C ASP A 101 -0.71 -3.96 20.87
N THR A 102 -0.61 -3.80 19.55
CA THR A 102 -0.67 -2.47 18.92
C THR A 102 -2.08 -1.90 18.95
N ALA A 103 -3.12 -2.68 18.67
CA ALA A 103 -4.50 -2.21 18.69
C ALA A 103 -4.95 -1.73 20.08
N LYS A 104 -4.46 -2.35 21.13
CA LYS A 104 -4.74 -1.92 22.52
C LYS A 104 -4.17 -0.54 22.90
N LEU A 105 -3.22 -0.05 22.12
CA LEU A 105 -2.58 1.26 22.31
C LEU A 105 -3.14 2.33 21.37
N ALA A 106 -4.08 1.96 20.49
CA ALA A 106 -4.65 2.87 19.51
C ALA A 106 -5.80 3.71 20.08
N ASP A 107 -5.91 4.96 19.61
CA ASP A 107 -7.07 5.81 19.87
C ASP A 107 -8.28 5.36 19.04
N VAL A 108 -8.01 4.89 17.81
CA VAL A 108 -9.04 4.40 16.89
C VAL A 108 -8.63 3.06 16.31
N VAL A 109 -9.47 2.04 16.52
CA VAL A 109 -9.35 0.74 15.85
C VAL A 109 -10.44 0.64 14.79
N LEU A 110 -10.02 0.45 13.54
CA LEU A 110 -10.92 0.25 12.41
C LEU A 110 -11.00 -1.24 12.07
N PRO A 111 -12.17 -1.89 12.16
CA PRO A 111 -12.29 -3.29 11.79
C PRO A 111 -11.86 -3.53 10.33
N ALA A 112 -10.82 -4.32 10.13
CA ALA A 112 -10.26 -4.63 8.82
C ALA A 112 -10.42 -6.11 8.48
N THR A 113 -10.46 -6.41 7.19
CA THR A 113 -10.59 -7.78 6.68
C THR A 113 -9.32 -8.59 6.87
N GLY A 114 -9.49 -9.88 7.14
CA GLY A 114 -8.42 -10.87 7.17
C GLY A 114 -8.05 -11.40 5.79
N TRP A 115 -7.05 -12.28 5.75
CA TRP A 115 -6.53 -12.82 4.49
C TRP A 115 -7.59 -13.53 3.63
N GLY A 116 -8.43 -14.38 4.24
CA GLY A 116 -9.47 -15.14 3.53
C GLY A 116 -10.68 -14.31 3.08
N GLU A 117 -10.75 -13.06 3.50
CA GLU A 117 -11.84 -12.12 3.22
C GLU A 117 -11.43 -11.08 2.16
N LYS A 118 -10.13 -11.03 1.79
CA LYS A 118 -9.57 -10.04 0.87
C LYS A 118 -9.64 -10.50 -0.57
N ASP A 119 -9.91 -9.55 -1.45
CA ASP A 119 -9.76 -9.67 -2.89
C ASP A 119 -8.65 -8.73 -3.37
N GLY A 120 -7.83 -9.19 -4.30
CA GLY A 120 -6.72 -8.41 -4.84
C GLY A 120 -5.71 -9.26 -5.59
N THR A 121 -4.48 -8.79 -5.60
CA THR A 121 -3.32 -9.51 -6.12
C THR A 121 -2.18 -9.50 -5.10
N VAL A 122 -1.36 -10.52 -5.16
CA VAL A 122 -0.12 -10.62 -4.39
C VAL A 122 1.03 -10.95 -5.33
N THR A 123 2.22 -10.42 -5.05
CA THR A 123 3.42 -10.75 -5.83
C THR A 123 4.43 -11.47 -4.96
N ASN A 124 4.77 -12.68 -5.35
CA ASN A 124 5.79 -13.49 -4.73
C ASN A 124 7.20 -13.00 -5.06
N SER A 125 8.20 -13.40 -4.29
CA SER A 125 9.60 -13.01 -4.47
C SER A 125 10.21 -13.44 -5.81
N ASP A 126 9.64 -14.46 -6.48
CA ASP A 126 9.98 -14.86 -7.84
C ASP A 126 9.34 -14.01 -8.95
N ARG A 127 8.67 -12.91 -8.58
CA ARG A 127 7.94 -11.98 -9.46
C ARG A 127 6.61 -12.52 -10.00
N THR A 128 6.11 -13.62 -9.46
CA THR A 128 4.81 -14.16 -9.87
C THR A 128 3.67 -13.40 -9.16
N ILE A 129 2.84 -12.74 -9.95
CA ILE A 129 1.59 -12.11 -9.51
C ILE A 129 0.50 -13.17 -9.51
N SER A 130 -0.21 -13.30 -8.40
CA SER A 130 -1.33 -14.24 -8.25
C SER A 130 -2.56 -13.52 -7.73
N ARG A 131 -3.73 -13.93 -8.20
CA ARG A 131 -5.00 -13.44 -7.66
C ARG A 131 -5.21 -13.99 -6.25
N GLN A 132 -5.45 -13.09 -5.32
CA GLN A 132 -6.06 -13.40 -4.02
C GLN A 132 -7.57 -13.26 -4.18
N ARG A 133 -8.30 -14.33 -3.92
CA ARG A 133 -9.78 -14.35 -3.99
C ARG A 133 -10.34 -14.57 -2.61
N ALA A 134 -11.29 -13.73 -2.23
CA ALA A 134 -12.01 -13.92 -0.98
C ALA A 134 -12.73 -15.27 -0.99
N SER A 135 -12.56 -16.05 0.06
CA SER A 135 -13.25 -17.32 0.30
C SER A 135 -14.46 -17.15 1.23
N MET A 136 -14.57 -16.01 1.89
CA MET A 136 -15.67 -15.67 2.79
C MET A 136 -15.92 -14.16 2.77
N PRO A 137 -17.14 -13.69 3.08
CA PRO A 137 -17.44 -12.27 3.18
C PRO A 137 -16.77 -11.65 4.41
N PRO A 138 -16.52 -10.31 4.40
CA PRO A 138 -16.07 -9.60 5.57
C PRO A 138 -17.01 -9.78 6.76
N PRO A 139 -16.50 -10.05 7.98
CA PRO A 139 -17.33 -10.20 9.16
C PRO A 139 -17.78 -8.86 9.73
N GLY A 140 -19.02 -8.75 10.16
CA GLY A 140 -19.55 -7.60 10.88
C GLY A 140 -19.37 -6.28 10.14
N LYS A 141 -18.55 -5.38 10.70
CA LYS A 141 -18.23 -4.07 10.13
C LYS A 141 -16.83 -4.02 9.49
N ALA A 142 -16.16 -5.15 9.33
CA ALA A 142 -14.83 -5.18 8.75
C ALA A 142 -14.85 -4.72 7.28
N ARG A 143 -13.85 -3.92 6.91
CA ARG A 143 -13.68 -3.36 5.56
C ARG A 143 -12.30 -3.67 5.03
N HIS A 144 -12.15 -3.61 3.71
CA HIS A 144 -10.85 -3.75 3.08
C HIS A 144 -9.97 -2.51 3.35
N ASP A 145 -8.68 -2.72 3.57
CA ASP A 145 -7.74 -1.63 3.85
C ASP A 145 -7.76 -0.55 2.78
N TRP A 146 -7.83 -0.93 1.49
CA TRP A 146 -7.90 0.02 0.39
C TRP A 146 -9.16 0.89 0.44
N ASP A 147 -10.29 0.32 0.83
CA ASP A 147 -11.57 1.02 0.93
C ASP A 147 -11.59 1.99 2.11
N ILE A 148 -11.01 1.58 3.26
CA ILE A 148 -10.78 2.47 4.41
C ILE A 148 -9.91 3.66 4.00
N MET A 149 -8.79 3.43 3.30
CA MET A 149 -7.92 4.51 2.82
C MET A 149 -8.65 5.46 1.85
N CYS A 150 -9.45 4.92 0.93
CA CYS A 150 -10.23 5.72 0.00
C CYS A 150 -11.26 6.61 0.71
N ASP A 151 -11.92 6.11 1.76
CA ASP A 151 -12.86 6.91 2.54
C ASP A 151 -12.16 8.05 3.27
N VAL A 152 -11.05 7.77 3.93
CA VAL A 152 -10.26 8.82 4.60
C VAL A 152 -9.78 9.86 3.59
N ALA A 153 -9.25 9.44 2.45
CA ALA A 153 -8.80 10.34 1.40
C ALA A 153 -9.96 11.23 0.87
N ARG A 154 -11.14 10.66 0.65
CA ARG A 154 -12.33 11.43 0.22
C ARG A 154 -12.75 12.46 1.28
N LEU A 155 -12.74 12.10 2.56
CA LEU A 155 -13.03 13.01 3.66
C LEU A 155 -11.98 14.12 3.79
N MET A 156 -10.74 13.87 3.39
CA MET A 156 -9.67 14.86 3.31
C MET A 156 -9.73 15.74 2.05
N GLY A 157 -10.70 15.52 1.16
CA GLY A 157 -10.88 16.31 -0.05
C GLY A 157 -10.25 15.75 -1.34
N PHE A 158 -9.66 14.55 -1.29
CA PHE A 158 -9.01 13.89 -2.43
C PHE A 158 -9.94 12.92 -3.17
N SER A 159 -11.19 13.29 -3.37
CA SER A 159 -12.22 12.41 -3.93
C SER A 159 -11.91 11.91 -5.34
N THR A 160 -11.29 12.73 -6.19
CA THR A 160 -11.01 12.39 -7.60
C THR A 160 -9.98 11.26 -7.70
N GLY A 161 -8.91 11.29 -6.91
CA GLY A 161 -7.82 10.31 -6.95
C GLY A 161 -8.13 8.98 -6.24
N PHE A 162 -9.26 8.90 -5.49
CA PHE A 162 -9.59 7.74 -4.65
C PHE A 162 -11.01 7.21 -4.91
N ASN A 163 -11.46 7.29 -6.16
CA ASN A 163 -12.79 6.82 -6.57
C ASN A 163 -12.71 5.48 -7.32
N TYR A 164 -12.18 4.46 -6.66
CA TYR A 164 -12.08 3.12 -7.23
C TYR A 164 -13.37 2.31 -7.04
N SER A 165 -13.77 1.59 -8.08
CA SER A 165 -14.88 0.63 -8.02
C SER A 165 -14.50 -0.70 -7.37
N GLY A 166 -13.21 -0.97 -7.16
CA GLY A 166 -12.72 -2.19 -6.56
C GLY A 166 -11.25 -2.50 -6.92
N PRO A 167 -10.73 -3.65 -6.46
CA PRO A 167 -9.33 -4.05 -6.66
C PRO A 167 -8.90 -4.12 -8.13
N ALA A 168 -9.82 -4.47 -9.04
CA ALA A 168 -9.52 -4.51 -10.48
C ALA A 168 -9.16 -3.11 -11.03
N ALA A 169 -9.87 -2.07 -10.60
CA ALA A 169 -9.58 -0.69 -11.01
C ALA A 169 -8.21 -0.22 -10.49
N ILE A 170 -7.90 -0.53 -9.23
CA ILE A 170 -6.60 -0.23 -8.60
C ILE A 170 -5.47 -0.97 -9.34
N PHE A 171 -5.67 -2.24 -9.67
CA PHE A 171 -4.69 -3.04 -10.40
C PHE A 171 -4.39 -2.47 -11.79
N ARG A 172 -5.43 -2.06 -12.53
CA ARG A 172 -5.27 -1.44 -13.86
C ARG A 172 -4.49 -0.13 -13.80
N GLU A 173 -4.77 0.72 -12.80
CA GLU A 173 -4.01 1.95 -12.59
C GLU A 173 -2.55 1.66 -12.29
N HIS A 174 -2.27 0.70 -11.41
CA HIS A 174 -0.90 0.27 -11.11
C HIS A 174 -0.19 -0.28 -12.37
N ALA A 175 -0.90 -1.05 -13.19
CA ALA A 175 -0.37 -1.55 -14.45
C ALA A 175 -0.05 -0.43 -15.45
N GLU A 176 -0.89 0.60 -15.55
CA GLU A 176 -0.64 1.75 -16.41
C GLU A 176 0.59 2.56 -15.95
N LEU A 177 0.72 2.80 -14.65
CA LEU A 177 1.90 3.49 -14.09
C LEU A 177 3.18 2.70 -14.32
N SER A 178 3.12 1.36 -14.27
CA SER A 178 4.30 0.51 -14.51
C SER A 178 4.89 0.70 -15.91
N GLY A 179 4.04 0.92 -16.92
CA GLY A 179 4.50 1.23 -18.28
C GLY A 179 5.26 2.55 -18.38
N GLN A 180 4.84 3.58 -17.62
CA GLN A 180 5.57 4.84 -17.52
C GLN A 180 6.91 4.66 -16.81
N ALA A 181 6.94 3.85 -15.76
CA ALA A 181 8.19 3.53 -15.04
C ALA A 181 9.16 2.73 -15.92
N ALA A 182 8.66 1.79 -16.72
CA ALA A 182 9.47 1.02 -17.68
C ALA A 182 10.11 1.93 -18.74
N ALA A 183 9.39 2.94 -19.21
CA ALA A 183 9.95 3.96 -20.12
C ALA A 183 11.09 4.79 -19.48
N LEU A 184 11.17 4.81 -18.16
CA LEU A 184 12.26 5.41 -17.38
C LEU A 184 13.34 4.40 -16.96
N GLY A 185 13.33 3.19 -17.53
CA GLY A 185 14.34 2.15 -17.33
C GLY A 185 14.11 1.26 -16.10
N LYS A 186 12.89 1.20 -15.57
CA LYS A 186 12.57 0.27 -14.47
C LYS A 186 12.16 -1.11 -15.03
N ASP A 187 12.57 -2.17 -14.33
CA ASP A 187 12.31 -3.55 -14.75
C ASP A 187 10.87 -4.01 -14.50
N PHE A 188 10.17 -3.37 -13.55
CA PHE A 188 8.79 -3.70 -13.26
C PHE A 188 7.87 -3.12 -14.32
N ASP A 189 7.34 -3.96 -15.17
CA ASP A 189 6.39 -3.61 -16.23
C ASP A 189 5.27 -4.65 -16.30
N ILE A 190 4.05 -4.23 -16.02
CA ILE A 190 2.82 -5.00 -16.20
C ILE A 190 1.82 -4.23 -17.07
N SER A 191 2.30 -3.29 -17.87
CA SER A 191 1.46 -2.42 -18.72
C SER A 191 0.59 -3.18 -19.71
N GLY A 192 0.98 -4.39 -20.09
CA GLY A 192 0.15 -5.29 -20.89
C GLY A 192 -1.15 -5.71 -20.21
N LEU A 193 -1.26 -5.53 -18.89
CA LEU A 193 -2.44 -5.86 -18.10
C LEU A 193 -3.31 -4.64 -17.75
N ALA A 194 -2.96 -3.45 -18.21
CA ALA A 194 -3.66 -2.21 -17.87
C ALA A 194 -5.11 -2.16 -18.39
N ASN A 195 -5.42 -2.89 -19.44
CA ASN A 195 -6.73 -2.91 -20.09
C ASN A 195 -7.53 -4.19 -19.82
N LEU A 196 -7.19 -4.96 -18.78
CA LEU A 196 -7.96 -6.14 -18.41
C LEU A 196 -9.42 -5.76 -18.12
N SER A 197 -10.36 -6.51 -18.65
CA SER A 197 -11.75 -6.43 -18.19
C SER A 197 -11.88 -6.96 -16.77
N ASP A 198 -12.98 -6.68 -16.10
CA ASP A 198 -13.22 -7.24 -14.76
C ASP A 198 -13.27 -8.79 -14.79
N LEU A 199 -13.79 -9.37 -15.86
CA LEU A 199 -13.81 -10.84 -16.05
C LEU A 199 -12.40 -11.41 -16.24
N ASP A 200 -11.56 -10.75 -17.04
CA ASP A 200 -10.16 -11.17 -17.24
C ASP A 200 -9.36 -11.01 -15.95
N TYR A 201 -9.59 -9.93 -15.20
CA TYR A 201 -8.98 -9.75 -13.88
C TYR A 201 -9.42 -10.86 -12.93
N GLN A 202 -10.71 -11.20 -12.87
CA GLN A 202 -11.21 -12.28 -12.01
C GLN A 202 -10.61 -13.65 -12.38
N SER A 203 -10.42 -13.91 -13.67
CA SER A 203 -9.88 -15.17 -14.19
C SER A 203 -8.36 -15.17 -14.33
N LEU A 204 -7.67 -14.09 -13.98
CA LEU A 204 -6.23 -13.94 -14.13
C LEU A 204 -5.49 -15.10 -13.47
N LYS A 205 -4.74 -15.84 -14.27
CA LYS A 205 -3.85 -16.91 -13.81
C LYS A 205 -2.56 -16.33 -13.27
N PRO A 206 -1.82 -17.08 -12.44
CA PRO A 206 -0.49 -16.64 -12.01
C PRO A 206 0.37 -16.26 -13.22
N ILE A 207 0.93 -15.06 -13.17
CA ILE A 207 1.75 -14.49 -14.24
C ILE A 207 2.99 -13.84 -13.66
N ARG A 208 4.13 -14.07 -14.31
CA ARG A 208 5.41 -13.51 -13.86
C ARG A 208 5.74 -12.25 -14.65
N TRP A 209 6.01 -11.15 -13.98
CA TRP A 209 6.44 -9.93 -14.66
C TRP A 209 7.91 -10.02 -15.13
N PRO A 210 8.33 -9.31 -16.19
CA PRO A 210 7.59 -8.27 -16.89
C PRO A 210 6.53 -8.81 -17.85
N VAL A 211 5.44 -8.06 -18.04
CA VAL A 211 4.35 -8.27 -19.00
C VAL A 211 4.08 -6.94 -19.71
N ALA A 212 4.98 -6.57 -20.58
CA ALA A 212 4.93 -5.31 -21.30
C ALA A 212 3.75 -5.23 -22.28
N ARG A 213 3.22 -4.04 -22.50
CA ARG A 213 2.30 -3.76 -23.59
C ARG A 213 3.04 -3.93 -24.91
N HIS A 214 2.53 -4.79 -25.81
CA HIS A 214 3.04 -4.86 -27.16
C HIS A 214 2.63 -3.59 -27.91
N VAL A 215 3.59 -2.76 -28.26
CA VAL A 215 3.38 -1.70 -29.25
C VAL A 215 3.43 -2.39 -30.60
N ALA A 216 2.30 -2.41 -31.31
CA ALA A 216 2.30 -2.87 -32.70
C ALA A 216 3.23 -1.93 -33.48
N SER A 217 4.30 -2.51 -34.05
CA SER A 217 5.25 -1.81 -34.92
C SER A 217 4.61 -1.49 -36.26
#